data_8b170482f91b7040b9588a9a52931205
#
_entry.id   8b170482f91b7040b9588a9a52931205
#
_cell.length_a   1.000
_cell.length_b   1.000
_cell.length_c   1.000
_cell.angle_alpha   90.00
_cell.angle_beta   90.00
_cell.angle_gamma   90.00
#
_symmetry.space_group_name_H-M   'P 1'
#
loop_
_entity.id
_entity.type
_entity.pdbx_description
1 polymer ?
#
loop_
_entity_poly.entity_id
_entity_poly.type
_entity_poly.pdbx_seq_one_letter_code
_entity_poly.pdbx_strand_id
1 'polypeptide(L)'
;MQKVLVVGASGHIGRYAALAFKKRGWFVRVLVRDPEKLKRPGPFGEPLLEGVVDEIVTGDAAKPDTLFGIADGIDTVFSSMGLRSSKPGMSYHDIDYLGNANILQEVMLHDVQKFIYVSIFKADEMMEMQIVKAHEDFVQALKDSGIDYSILRPNAYFSDMLQFQKMATSGVIIWPGDGSLRINPIHGEDMGDICVDTAAPGHQEIDIGGPDIFTYKEMFTLAFTTIDKEPRIIFIPLWIVKGLHSFIKPLNARIADMLAFAIAVNEIDNTAPRYGERHMKDFFETFGGKNRTD
;
A
#
# COMPACT_ATOMS: atom_id res chain seq x y z
N MET A 1 -23.43 -16.09 -6.96
CA MET A 1 -22.85 -14.78 -6.59
C MET A 1 -21.46 -15.07 -6.06
N GLN A 2 -20.43 -14.50 -6.67
CA GLN A 2 -19.04 -14.67 -6.22
C GLN A 2 -18.82 -14.04 -4.86
N LYS A 3 -17.94 -14.66 -4.06
CA LYS A 3 -17.69 -14.25 -2.67
C LYS A 3 -16.21 -13.97 -2.47
N VAL A 4 -15.88 -12.84 -1.84
CA VAL A 4 -14.52 -12.45 -1.53
C VAL A 4 -14.32 -12.28 -0.03
N LEU A 5 -13.17 -12.77 0.48
CA LEU A 5 -12.64 -12.42 1.78
C LEU A 5 -11.60 -11.30 1.60
N VAL A 6 -11.83 -10.15 2.22
CA VAL A 6 -10.90 -9.01 2.21
C VAL A 6 -10.12 -8.96 3.51
N VAL A 7 -8.83 -9.26 3.43
CA VAL A 7 -7.87 -9.17 4.53
C VAL A 7 -7.18 -7.80 4.48
N GLY A 8 -7.07 -7.12 5.63
CA GLY A 8 -6.58 -5.74 5.68
C GLY A 8 -7.66 -4.69 5.40
N ALA A 9 -8.95 -5.07 5.51
CA ALA A 9 -10.11 -4.22 5.20
C ALA A 9 -10.19 -2.90 5.99
N SER A 10 -9.54 -2.77 7.13
CA SER A 10 -9.46 -1.51 7.87
C SER A 10 -8.34 -0.57 7.37
N GLY A 11 -7.47 -1.06 6.49
CA GLY A 11 -6.37 -0.32 5.87
C GLY A 11 -6.80 0.48 4.64
N HIS A 12 -5.83 1.25 4.09
CA HIS A 12 -6.07 2.13 2.93
C HIS A 12 -6.64 1.35 1.74
N ILE A 13 -5.89 0.41 1.18
CA ILE A 13 -6.32 -0.31 -0.03
C ILE A 13 -7.45 -1.29 0.25
N GLY A 14 -7.44 -1.97 1.42
CA GLY A 14 -8.49 -2.91 1.77
C GLY A 14 -9.89 -2.31 1.80
N ARG A 15 -10.03 -1.03 2.19
CA ARG A 15 -11.30 -0.31 2.15
C ARG A 15 -11.79 -0.08 0.72
N TYR A 16 -10.92 0.36 -0.17
CA TYR A 16 -11.26 0.59 -1.57
C TYR A 16 -11.55 -0.73 -2.29
N ALA A 17 -10.77 -1.77 -2.04
CA ALA A 17 -11.02 -3.10 -2.60
C ALA A 17 -12.38 -3.66 -2.14
N ALA A 18 -12.68 -3.62 -0.84
CA ALA A 18 -13.98 -4.08 -0.33
C ALA A 18 -15.15 -3.34 -0.99
N LEU A 19 -15.05 -2.00 -1.13
CA LEU A 19 -16.06 -1.21 -1.82
C LEU A 19 -16.17 -1.56 -3.30
N ALA A 20 -15.03 -1.75 -4.00
CA ALA A 20 -15.01 -2.08 -5.41
C ALA A 20 -15.64 -3.46 -5.69
N PHE A 21 -15.30 -4.49 -4.91
CA PHE A 21 -15.95 -5.80 -4.98
C PHE A 21 -17.46 -5.69 -4.75
N LYS A 22 -17.88 -4.90 -3.74
CA LYS A 22 -19.30 -4.69 -3.46
C LYS A 22 -20.03 -4.01 -4.62
N LYS A 23 -19.44 -2.96 -5.21
CA LYS A 23 -19.98 -2.26 -6.40
C LYS A 23 -20.17 -3.20 -7.61
N ARG A 24 -19.32 -4.24 -7.73
CA ARG A 24 -19.39 -5.26 -8.79
C ARG A 24 -20.32 -6.43 -8.44
N GLY A 25 -21.09 -6.34 -7.34
CA GLY A 25 -22.10 -7.33 -6.95
C GLY A 25 -21.57 -8.58 -6.25
N TRP A 26 -20.35 -8.55 -5.73
CA TRP A 26 -19.80 -9.64 -4.93
C TRP A 26 -20.38 -9.65 -3.52
N PHE A 27 -20.45 -10.83 -2.92
CA PHE A 27 -20.57 -10.95 -1.47
C PHE A 27 -19.19 -10.65 -0.86
N VAL A 28 -19.14 -9.70 0.08
CA VAL A 28 -17.89 -9.22 0.68
C VAL A 28 -17.87 -9.56 2.16
N ARG A 29 -17.00 -10.52 2.53
CA ARG A 29 -16.60 -10.79 3.91
C ARG A 29 -15.30 -10.03 4.19
N VAL A 30 -15.20 -9.39 5.35
CA VAL A 30 -13.97 -8.70 5.76
C VAL A 30 -13.41 -9.30 7.04
N LEU A 31 -12.08 -9.50 7.09
CA LEU A 31 -11.36 -9.88 8.30
C LEU A 31 -10.73 -8.63 8.93
N VAL A 32 -11.09 -8.36 10.19
CA VAL A 32 -10.56 -7.22 10.96
C VAL A 32 -10.27 -7.61 12.41
N ARG A 33 -9.29 -6.95 13.03
CA ARG A 33 -9.02 -7.08 14.47
C ARG A 33 -9.99 -6.26 15.33
N ASP A 34 -10.46 -5.15 14.76
CA ASP A 34 -11.30 -4.16 15.46
C ASP A 34 -12.39 -3.66 14.49
N PRO A 35 -13.63 -4.16 14.61
CA PRO A 35 -14.75 -3.76 13.76
C PRO A 35 -15.11 -2.27 13.87
N GLU A 36 -14.82 -1.63 15.01
CA GLU A 36 -15.13 -0.21 15.19
C GLU A 36 -14.40 0.71 14.19
N LYS A 37 -13.28 0.24 13.66
CA LYS A 37 -12.55 0.98 12.60
C LYS A 37 -13.32 1.08 11.30
N LEU A 38 -14.27 0.19 11.04
CA LEU A 38 -15.08 0.19 9.82
C LEU A 38 -16.24 1.21 9.89
N LYS A 39 -16.60 1.68 11.09
CA LYS A 39 -17.71 2.61 11.36
C LYS A 39 -17.41 4.07 11.01
N ARG A 40 -16.23 4.38 10.57
CA ARG A 40 -15.79 5.73 10.19
C ARG A 40 -14.89 5.68 8.96
N PRO A 41 -14.85 6.76 8.15
CA PRO A 41 -13.91 6.86 7.05
C PRO A 41 -12.47 6.73 7.51
N GLY A 42 -11.59 6.33 6.62
CA GLY A 42 -10.15 6.35 6.86
C GLY A 42 -9.57 7.78 6.86
N PRO A 43 -8.32 7.94 7.33
CA PRO A 43 -7.72 9.27 7.53
C PRO A 43 -7.46 10.04 6.22
N PHE A 44 -7.44 9.36 5.08
CA PHE A 44 -7.21 9.95 3.75
C PHE A 44 -8.46 9.88 2.87
N GLY A 45 -9.67 9.91 3.47
CA GLY A 45 -10.92 9.84 2.74
C GLY A 45 -11.32 8.46 2.26
N GLU A 46 -10.68 7.41 2.77
CA GLU A 46 -11.06 6.04 2.45
C GLU A 46 -12.50 5.77 2.87
N PRO A 47 -13.22 4.92 2.10
CA PRO A 47 -14.64 4.71 2.31
C PRO A 47 -14.98 4.11 3.68
N LEU A 48 -16.12 4.51 4.20
CA LEU A 48 -16.81 3.84 5.30
C LEU A 48 -17.26 2.45 4.81
N LEU A 49 -17.08 1.42 5.64
CA LEU A 49 -17.50 0.05 5.30
C LEU A 49 -18.68 -0.46 6.12
N GLU A 50 -19.06 0.22 7.21
CA GLU A 50 -20.28 -0.12 7.96
C GLU A 50 -21.51 -0.02 7.05
N GLY A 51 -22.32 -1.08 7.03
CA GLY A 51 -23.49 -1.19 6.15
C GLY A 51 -23.19 -1.38 4.65
N VAL A 52 -21.91 -1.46 4.26
CA VAL A 52 -21.48 -1.70 2.89
C VAL A 52 -21.14 -3.18 2.66
N VAL A 53 -20.36 -3.76 3.57
CA VAL A 53 -19.93 -5.17 3.49
C VAL A 53 -21.01 -6.11 4.01
N ASP A 54 -21.01 -7.36 3.53
CA ASP A 54 -22.05 -8.32 3.89
C ASP A 54 -21.76 -9.05 5.22
N GLU A 55 -20.48 -9.26 5.52
CA GLU A 55 -20.05 -9.99 6.71
C GLU A 55 -18.75 -9.44 7.29
N ILE A 56 -18.72 -9.32 8.61
CA ILE A 56 -17.52 -8.90 9.35
C ILE A 56 -17.11 -10.05 10.26
N VAL A 57 -15.89 -10.55 10.04
CA VAL A 57 -15.27 -11.58 10.91
C VAL A 57 -14.16 -10.92 11.69
N THR A 58 -14.12 -11.20 13.00
CA THR A 58 -13.07 -10.71 13.89
C THR A 58 -12.00 -11.77 14.05
N GLY A 59 -10.74 -11.40 13.72
CA GLY A 59 -9.59 -12.28 13.88
C GLY A 59 -8.29 -11.49 13.72
N ASP A 60 -7.20 -12.10 14.15
CA ASP A 60 -5.85 -11.53 14.08
C ASP A 60 -4.95 -12.48 13.29
N ALA A 61 -4.49 -12.06 12.14
CA ALA A 61 -3.63 -12.85 11.27
C ALA A 61 -2.32 -13.34 11.96
N ALA A 62 -1.86 -12.63 12.99
CA ALA A 62 -0.75 -13.08 13.82
C ALA A 62 -1.14 -14.21 14.81
N LYS A 63 -2.43 -14.59 14.89
CA LYS A 63 -2.98 -15.58 15.81
C LYS A 63 -3.80 -16.63 15.05
N PRO A 64 -3.20 -17.71 14.55
CA PRO A 64 -3.87 -18.71 13.71
C PRO A 64 -5.19 -19.24 14.29
N ASP A 65 -5.27 -19.44 15.60
CA ASP A 65 -6.46 -19.94 16.26
C ASP A 65 -7.70 -19.04 16.09
N THR A 66 -7.50 -17.77 15.71
CA THR A 66 -8.60 -16.80 15.46
C THR A 66 -9.06 -16.78 14.00
N LEU A 67 -8.44 -17.59 13.14
CA LEU A 67 -8.68 -17.58 11.69
C LEU A 67 -9.55 -18.76 11.23
N PHE A 68 -9.92 -19.65 12.13
CA PHE A 68 -10.70 -20.83 11.78
C PHE A 68 -12.02 -20.45 11.11
N GLY A 69 -12.28 -21.04 9.92
CA GLY A 69 -13.50 -20.85 9.13
C GLY A 69 -13.63 -19.48 8.42
N ILE A 70 -12.60 -18.63 8.43
CA ILE A 70 -12.68 -17.33 7.73
C ILE A 70 -12.90 -17.46 6.22
N ALA A 71 -12.45 -18.60 5.64
CA ALA A 71 -12.55 -18.89 4.21
C ALA A 71 -13.74 -19.79 3.84
N ASP A 72 -14.64 -20.12 4.79
CA ASP A 72 -15.82 -20.96 4.52
C ASP A 72 -16.69 -20.37 3.41
N GLY A 73 -16.80 -21.11 2.31
CA GLY A 73 -17.60 -20.75 1.15
C GLY A 73 -17.14 -19.49 0.42
N ILE A 74 -15.88 -19.12 0.53
CA ILE A 74 -15.23 -18.01 -0.19
C ILE A 74 -14.62 -18.52 -1.50
N ASP A 75 -14.82 -17.77 -2.60
CA ASP A 75 -14.24 -18.09 -3.91
C ASP A 75 -12.87 -17.41 -4.11
N THR A 76 -12.71 -16.19 -3.59
CA THR A 76 -11.50 -15.37 -3.79
C THR A 76 -11.07 -14.74 -2.47
N VAL A 77 -9.77 -14.74 -2.20
CA VAL A 77 -9.17 -13.96 -1.11
C VAL A 77 -8.41 -12.78 -1.68
N PHE A 78 -8.62 -11.61 -1.11
CA PHE A 78 -7.82 -10.41 -1.35
C PHE A 78 -7.06 -10.04 -0.08
N SER A 79 -5.75 -9.83 -0.17
CA SER A 79 -4.95 -9.33 0.95
C SER A 79 -4.11 -8.12 0.54
N SER A 80 -4.32 -7.03 1.28
CA SER A 80 -3.43 -5.86 1.33
C SER A 80 -2.90 -5.65 2.76
N MET A 81 -2.76 -6.76 3.50
CA MET A 81 -2.29 -6.70 4.87
C MET A 81 -0.77 -6.54 4.89
N GLY A 82 -0.32 -5.51 5.61
CA GLY A 82 1.08 -5.20 5.85
C GLY A 82 1.24 -4.06 6.84
N LEU A 83 2.44 -3.86 7.33
CA LEU A 83 2.81 -2.77 8.22
C LEU A 83 3.29 -1.56 7.42
N ARG A 84 2.73 -0.39 7.68
CA ARG A 84 3.28 0.89 7.16
C ARG A 84 4.64 1.25 7.81
N SER A 85 4.86 0.79 9.03
CA SER A 85 6.13 0.95 9.76
C SER A 85 6.22 -0.08 10.88
N SER A 86 7.42 -0.58 11.13
CA SER A 86 7.67 -1.46 12.28
C SER A 86 7.45 -0.71 13.60
N LYS A 87 6.99 -1.45 14.61
CA LYS A 87 6.80 -0.96 15.98
C LYS A 87 7.48 -1.93 16.94
N PRO A 88 7.85 -1.51 18.16
CA PRO A 88 8.36 -2.43 19.16
C PRO A 88 7.41 -3.62 19.35
N GLY A 89 7.92 -4.85 19.20
CA GLY A 89 7.15 -6.09 19.31
C GLY A 89 6.33 -6.48 18.07
N MET A 90 6.49 -5.80 16.92
CA MET A 90 5.85 -6.14 15.64
C MET A 90 6.86 -5.95 14.51
N SER A 91 7.35 -7.04 13.93
CA SER A 91 8.24 -6.98 12.76
C SER A 91 7.45 -7.10 11.45
N TYR A 92 8.07 -6.69 10.34
CA TYR A 92 7.53 -6.93 8.99
C TYR A 92 7.38 -8.43 8.73
N HIS A 93 8.34 -9.24 9.16
CA HIS A 93 8.26 -10.68 9.03
C HIS A 93 7.03 -11.28 9.74
N ASP A 94 6.69 -10.80 10.95
CA ASP A 94 5.56 -11.35 11.71
C ASP A 94 4.20 -11.02 11.07
N ILE A 95 4.07 -9.85 10.48
CA ILE A 95 2.78 -9.37 9.95
C ILE A 95 2.70 -9.56 8.43
N ASP A 96 3.71 -9.08 7.67
CA ASP A 96 3.65 -9.07 6.21
C ASP A 96 3.90 -10.47 5.64
N TYR A 97 4.76 -11.28 6.28
CA TYR A 97 4.98 -12.67 5.90
C TYR A 97 4.12 -13.64 6.70
N LEU A 98 4.40 -13.87 8.00
CA LEU A 98 3.73 -14.90 8.79
C LEU A 98 2.22 -14.68 8.88
N GLY A 99 1.76 -13.45 9.04
CA GLY A 99 0.34 -13.15 9.07
C GLY A 99 -0.37 -13.55 7.77
N ASN A 100 0.20 -13.22 6.60
CA ASN A 100 -0.36 -13.65 5.32
C ASN A 100 -0.22 -15.17 5.11
N ALA A 101 0.86 -15.80 5.58
CA ALA A 101 1.06 -17.25 5.52
C ALA A 101 0.00 -18.00 6.36
N ASN A 102 -0.36 -17.49 7.54
CA ASN A 102 -1.44 -18.05 8.36
C ASN A 102 -2.81 -17.97 7.64
N ILE A 103 -3.07 -16.83 6.97
CA ILE A 103 -4.28 -16.71 6.12
C ILE A 103 -4.24 -17.73 4.99
N LEU A 104 -3.11 -17.87 4.30
CA LEU A 104 -2.96 -18.83 3.20
C LEU A 104 -3.16 -20.27 3.67
N GLN A 105 -2.62 -20.64 4.85
CA GLN A 105 -2.82 -21.96 5.43
C GLN A 105 -4.31 -22.26 5.66
N GLU A 106 -5.07 -21.31 6.22
CA GLU A 106 -6.51 -21.48 6.41
C GLU A 106 -7.24 -21.58 5.07
N VAL A 107 -6.87 -20.73 4.11
CA VAL A 107 -7.43 -20.71 2.75
C VAL A 107 -7.24 -22.05 2.04
N MET A 108 -6.09 -22.70 2.21
CA MET A 108 -5.77 -24.01 1.62
C MET A 108 -6.59 -25.18 2.19
N LEU A 109 -7.31 -24.99 3.30
CA LEU A 109 -8.25 -25.98 3.85
C LEU A 109 -9.64 -25.91 3.20
N HIS A 110 -9.87 -24.92 2.34
CA HIS A 110 -11.17 -24.63 1.70
C HIS A 110 -11.03 -24.59 0.17
N ASP A 111 -12.15 -24.58 -0.53
CA ASP A 111 -12.22 -24.57 -2.01
C ASP A 111 -12.01 -23.17 -2.62
N VAL A 112 -11.12 -22.36 -2.04
CA VAL A 112 -10.78 -21.03 -2.55
C VAL A 112 -10.01 -21.18 -3.86
N GLN A 113 -10.46 -20.47 -4.89
CA GLN A 113 -9.93 -20.61 -6.24
C GLN A 113 -8.86 -19.57 -6.57
N LYS A 114 -8.88 -18.40 -5.90
CA LYS A 114 -8.00 -17.28 -6.25
C LYS A 114 -7.50 -16.53 -5.01
N PHE A 115 -6.21 -16.20 -4.99
CA PHE A 115 -5.62 -15.32 -4.00
C PHE A 115 -5.02 -14.07 -4.67
N ILE A 116 -5.53 -12.89 -4.34
CA ILE A 116 -5.03 -11.60 -4.83
C ILE A 116 -4.20 -10.96 -3.72
N TYR A 117 -2.94 -10.68 -4.01
CA TYR A 117 -2.01 -10.10 -3.04
C TYR A 117 -1.41 -8.80 -3.53
N VAL A 118 -1.36 -7.80 -2.66
CA VAL A 118 -0.69 -6.53 -2.92
C VAL A 118 0.74 -6.59 -2.40
N SER A 119 1.71 -6.62 -3.31
CA SER A 119 3.14 -6.59 -3.01
C SER A 119 3.74 -5.21 -3.36
N ILE A 120 5.01 -5.14 -3.70
CA ILE A 120 5.79 -3.92 -3.90
C ILE A 120 6.37 -3.91 -5.31
N PHE A 121 6.26 -2.75 -6.00
CA PHE A 121 6.88 -2.53 -7.31
C PHE A 121 8.40 -2.60 -7.21
N LYS A 122 9.06 -3.24 -8.22
CA LYS A 122 10.52 -3.41 -8.28
C LYS A 122 11.14 -3.99 -6.99
N ALA A 123 10.45 -4.93 -6.38
CA ALA A 123 10.90 -5.56 -5.15
C ALA A 123 12.30 -6.19 -5.28
N ASP A 124 12.63 -6.74 -6.44
CA ASP A 124 13.92 -7.33 -6.77
C ASP A 124 15.10 -6.34 -6.65
N GLU A 125 14.87 -5.05 -6.91
CA GLU A 125 15.87 -3.98 -6.75
C GLU A 125 16.03 -3.53 -5.28
N MET A 126 15.14 -3.97 -4.34
CA MET A 126 15.06 -3.49 -2.95
C MET A 126 15.07 -4.61 -1.91
N MET A 127 15.53 -5.81 -2.22
CA MET A 127 15.51 -6.99 -1.33
C MET A 127 16.31 -6.82 -0.02
N GLU A 128 17.19 -5.84 0.07
CA GLU A 128 17.89 -5.44 1.30
C GLU A 128 16.95 -4.89 2.37
N MET A 129 15.77 -4.39 1.97
CA MET A 129 14.78 -3.81 2.88
C MET A 129 13.92 -4.93 3.50
N GLN A 130 13.84 -4.95 4.83
CA GLN A 130 13.09 -5.99 5.56
C GLN A 130 11.61 -6.06 5.17
N ILE A 131 10.97 -4.91 4.89
CA ILE A 131 9.59 -4.86 4.43
C ILE A 131 9.45 -5.55 3.06
N VAL A 132 10.33 -5.23 2.12
CA VAL A 132 10.32 -5.81 0.76
C VAL A 132 10.56 -7.31 0.84
N LYS A 133 11.56 -7.74 1.63
CA LYS A 133 11.85 -9.15 1.83
C LYS A 133 10.65 -9.91 2.39
N ALA A 134 9.95 -9.37 3.40
CA ALA A 134 8.78 -10.03 3.98
C ALA A 134 7.62 -10.17 2.97
N HIS A 135 7.40 -9.16 2.12
CA HIS A 135 6.41 -9.26 1.03
C HIS A 135 6.80 -10.33 0.01
N GLU A 136 8.05 -10.38 -0.44
CA GLU A 136 8.50 -11.35 -1.45
C GLU A 136 8.63 -12.78 -0.89
N ASP A 137 8.96 -12.94 0.38
CA ASP A 137 8.89 -14.24 1.06
C ASP A 137 7.44 -14.79 1.02
N PHE A 138 6.43 -13.93 1.20
CA PHE A 138 5.03 -14.35 1.05
C PHE A 138 4.64 -14.58 -0.41
N VAL A 139 5.09 -13.75 -1.34
CA VAL A 139 4.89 -13.98 -2.79
C VAL A 139 5.39 -15.37 -3.18
N GLN A 140 6.57 -15.76 -2.70
CA GLN A 140 7.11 -17.09 -2.98
C GLN A 140 6.24 -18.19 -2.36
N ALA A 141 5.83 -18.04 -1.10
CA ALA A 141 4.94 -19.01 -0.43
C ALA A 141 3.59 -19.15 -1.17
N LEU A 142 3.03 -18.03 -1.67
CA LEU A 142 1.80 -18.03 -2.46
C LEU A 142 1.99 -18.78 -3.80
N LYS A 143 3.09 -18.55 -4.50
CA LYS A 143 3.43 -19.27 -5.75
C LYS A 143 3.58 -20.76 -5.53
N ASP A 144 4.23 -21.16 -4.44
CA ASP A 144 4.50 -22.56 -4.10
C ASP A 144 3.23 -23.30 -3.61
N SER A 145 2.19 -22.58 -3.19
CA SER A 145 0.94 -23.17 -2.70
C SER A 145 0.12 -23.87 -3.77
N GLY A 146 0.32 -23.52 -5.04
CA GLY A 146 -0.45 -24.04 -6.17
C GLY A 146 -1.85 -23.43 -6.33
N ILE A 147 -2.28 -22.50 -5.45
CA ILE A 147 -3.52 -21.73 -5.64
C ILE A 147 -3.34 -20.74 -6.79
N ASP A 148 -4.40 -20.46 -7.52
CA ASP A 148 -4.35 -19.42 -8.55
C ASP A 148 -4.15 -18.02 -7.90
N TYR A 149 -3.27 -17.20 -8.45
CA TYR A 149 -2.91 -15.93 -7.82
C TYR A 149 -2.90 -14.74 -8.76
N SER A 150 -3.10 -13.55 -8.16
CA SER A 150 -2.74 -12.25 -8.77
C SER A 150 -1.87 -11.47 -7.80
N ILE A 151 -0.65 -11.14 -8.23
CA ILE A 151 0.29 -10.32 -7.46
C ILE A 151 0.27 -8.92 -8.06
N LEU A 152 -0.17 -7.95 -7.27
CA LEU A 152 -0.31 -6.55 -7.66
C LEU A 152 0.84 -5.75 -7.04
N ARG A 153 1.58 -5.02 -7.87
CA ARG A 153 2.79 -4.30 -7.48
C ARG A 153 2.64 -2.79 -7.72
N PRO A 154 1.88 -2.08 -6.89
CA PRO A 154 1.79 -0.62 -6.99
C PRO A 154 3.13 0.03 -6.63
N ASN A 155 3.46 1.12 -7.35
CA ASN A 155 4.68 1.86 -7.09
C ASN A 155 4.53 2.86 -5.92
N ALA A 156 3.38 3.50 -5.80
CA ALA A 156 3.02 4.40 -4.69
C ALA A 156 1.53 4.75 -4.73
N TYR A 157 1.02 5.29 -3.62
CA TYR A 157 -0.36 5.75 -3.52
C TYR A 157 -0.45 7.28 -3.37
N PHE A 158 -1.54 7.87 -3.82
CA PHE A 158 -1.81 9.30 -3.62
C PHE A 158 -1.75 9.70 -2.14
N SER A 159 -2.24 8.84 -1.24
CA SER A 159 -2.18 9.07 0.20
C SER A 159 -0.76 9.23 0.74
N ASP A 160 0.22 8.56 0.15
CA ASP A 160 1.60 8.66 0.57
C ASP A 160 2.22 10.01 0.15
N MET A 161 1.72 10.58 -0.94
CA MET A 161 2.18 11.89 -1.44
C MET A 161 1.71 13.06 -0.57
N LEU A 162 0.69 12.89 0.27
CA LEU A 162 0.25 13.93 1.22
C LEU A 162 1.37 14.36 2.19
N GLN A 163 2.35 13.50 2.44
CA GLN A 163 3.55 13.91 3.19
C GLN A 163 4.28 15.10 2.53
N PHE A 164 4.28 15.19 1.21
CA PHE A 164 4.91 16.30 0.50
C PHE A 164 4.14 17.60 0.68
N GLN A 165 2.80 17.56 0.69
CA GLN A 165 2.01 18.73 1.07
C GLN A 165 2.26 19.15 2.52
N LYS A 166 2.35 18.18 3.44
CA LYS A 166 2.72 18.46 4.84
C LYS A 166 4.10 19.10 4.95
N MET A 167 5.09 18.66 4.18
CA MET A 167 6.39 19.31 4.11
C MET A 167 6.28 20.71 3.51
N ALA A 168 5.50 20.91 2.46
CA ALA A 168 5.27 22.22 1.84
C ALA A 168 4.60 23.21 2.81
N THR A 169 3.74 22.75 3.74
CA THR A 169 3.16 23.65 4.78
C THR A 169 4.22 24.24 5.69
N SER A 170 5.34 23.55 5.95
CA SER A 170 6.48 24.09 6.71
C SER A 170 7.32 25.13 5.95
N GLY A 171 7.05 25.28 4.65
CA GLY A 171 7.65 26.33 3.80
C GLY A 171 8.89 25.90 3.01
N VAL A 172 9.42 24.69 3.23
CA VAL A 172 10.57 24.16 2.48
C VAL A 172 10.51 22.64 2.40
N ILE A 173 10.83 22.08 1.24
CA ILE A 173 11.09 20.64 1.08
C ILE A 173 12.59 20.44 0.90
N ILE A 174 13.17 19.61 1.74
CA ILE A 174 14.57 19.16 1.62
C ILE A 174 14.55 17.73 1.13
N TRP A 175 15.21 17.47 -0.01
CA TRP A 175 15.14 16.17 -0.66
C TRP A 175 16.52 15.65 -1.12
N PRO A 176 16.81 14.34 -0.97
CA PRO A 176 18.01 13.72 -1.53
C PRO A 176 17.98 13.72 -3.06
N GLY A 177 19.16 13.71 -3.70
CA GLY A 177 19.26 13.69 -5.15
C GLY A 177 18.98 15.04 -5.79
N ASP A 178 18.54 15.03 -7.05
CA ASP A 178 18.23 16.23 -7.85
C ASP A 178 16.73 16.37 -8.20
N GLY A 179 15.93 15.38 -7.79
CA GLY A 179 14.50 15.33 -8.05
C GLY A 179 14.11 15.00 -9.48
N SER A 180 15.02 14.50 -10.30
CA SER A 180 14.78 14.15 -11.71
C SER A 180 14.12 12.79 -11.91
N LEU A 181 14.25 11.87 -10.95
CA LEU A 181 13.60 10.56 -11.01
C LEU A 181 12.08 10.70 -11.00
N ARG A 182 11.42 9.74 -11.65
CA ARG A 182 9.98 9.79 -11.91
C ARG A 182 9.22 8.82 -11.04
N ILE A 183 7.96 9.16 -10.80
CA ILE A 183 6.98 8.37 -10.08
C ILE A 183 5.58 8.64 -10.65
N ASN A 184 4.72 7.65 -10.66
CA ASN A 184 3.32 7.80 -11.03
C ASN A 184 2.40 7.09 -10.00
N PRO A 185 2.15 7.72 -8.85
CA PRO A 185 1.29 7.17 -7.81
C PRO A 185 -0.12 6.88 -8.33
N ILE A 186 -0.81 5.91 -7.71
CA ILE A 186 -2.19 5.57 -8.06
C ILE A 186 -3.17 5.97 -6.95
N HIS A 187 -4.40 6.36 -7.32
CA HIS A 187 -5.48 6.59 -6.38
C HIS A 187 -6.01 5.27 -5.80
N GLY A 188 -6.39 5.25 -4.52
CA GLY A 188 -6.88 4.05 -3.85
C GLY A 188 -8.13 3.44 -4.49
N GLU A 189 -9.03 4.26 -5.05
CA GLU A 189 -10.24 3.77 -5.74
C GLU A 189 -9.91 3.10 -7.08
N ASP A 190 -8.98 3.69 -7.88
CA ASP A 190 -8.50 3.05 -9.12
C ASP A 190 -7.79 1.71 -8.80
N MET A 191 -7.00 1.67 -7.72
CA MET A 191 -6.39 0.42 -7.25
C MET A 191 -7.46 -0.61 -6.85
N GLY A 192 -8.54 -0.18 -6.19
CA GLY A 192 -9.67 -1.04 -5.83
C GLY A 192 -10.33 -1.68 -7.05
N ASP A 193 -10.53 -0.93 -8.13
CA ASP A 193 -11.09 -1.45 -9.39
C ASP A 193 -10.16 -2.49 -10.02
N ILE A 194 -8.85 -2.25 -10.06
CA ILE A 194 -7.85 -3.21 -10.54
C ILE A 194 -7.89 -4.51 -9.71
N CYS A 195 -8.05 -4.42 -8.38
CA CYS A 195 -8.16 -5.61 -7.54
C CYS A 195 -9.33 -6.51 -7.96
N VAL A 196 -10.46 -5.94 -8.35
CA VAL A 196 -11.61 -6.71 -8.83
C VAL A 196 -11.35 -7.28 -10.23
N ASP A 197 -10.78 -6.49 -11.14
CA ASP A 197 -10.51 -6.91 -12.51
C ASP A 197 -9.51 -8.09 -12.57
N THR A 198 -8.63 -8.20 -11.58
CA THR A 198 -7.65 -9.29 -11.46
C THR A 198 -8.17 -10.53 -10.72
N ALA A 199 -9.44 -10.56 -10.33
CA ALA A 199 -10.09 -11.74 -9.75
C ALA A 199 -10.40 -12.84 -10.79
N ALA A 200 -10.23 -12.55 -12.08
CA ALA A 200 -10.37 -13.54 -13.15
C ALA A 200 -9.36 -14.70 -12.99
N PRO A 201 -9.71 -15.93 -13.42
CA PRO A 201 -8.81 -17.08 -13.38
C PRO A 201 -7.51 -16.83 -14.17
N GLY A 202 -6.42 -17.48 -13.73
CA GLY A 202 -5.08 -17.43 -14.32
C GLY A 202 -4.09 -16.63 -13.47
N HIS A 203 -2.85 -17.14 -13.38
CA HIS A 203 -1.79 -16.44 -12.65
C HIS A 203 -1.45 -15.11 -13.31
N GLN A 204 -1.34 -14.06 -12.49
CA GLN A 204 -1.01 -12.71 -12.95
C GLN A 204 -0.02 -12.05 -12.01
N GLU A 205 0.92 -11.29 -12.57
CA GLU A 205 1.77 -10.34 -11.87
C GLU A 205 1.72 -9.02 -12.61
N ILE A 206 1.31 -7.95 -11.93
CA ILE A 206 1.00 -6.68 -12.57
C ILE A 206 1.66 -5.54 -11.81
N ASP A 207 2.54 -4.84 -12.50
CA ASP A 207 3.10 -3.57 -12.03
C ASP A 207 2.08 -2.46 -12.27
N ILE A 208 1.85 -1.60 -11.26
CA ILE A 208 0.75 -0.64 -11.28
C ILE A 208 1.25 0.76 -10.90
N GLY A 209 0.97 1.72 -11.78
CA GLY A 209 1.12 3.14 -11.52
C GLY A 209 -0.11 3.92 -11.94
N GLY A 210 -0.26 5.14 -11.47
CA GLY A 210 -1.35 6.02 -11.83
C GLY A 210 -1.20 6.65 -13.21
N PRO A 211 -2.21 7.42 -13.66
CA PRO A 211 -2.24 8.02 -15.00
C PRO A 211 -1.20 9.12 -15.21
N ASP A 212 -0.82 9.83 -14.14
CA ASP A 212 0.09 10.97 -14.19
C ASP A 212 1.50 10.57 -13.80
N ILE A 213 2.48 10.84 -14.67
CA ILE A 213 3.90 10.66 -14.37
C ILE A 213 4.48 12.02 -13.98
N PHE A 214 5.13 12.07 -12.82
CA PHE A 214 5.83 13.24 -12.31
C PHE A 214 7.30 12.92 -12.06
N THR A 215 8.18 13.90 -12.26
CA THR A 215 9.44 13.94 -11.53
C THR A 215 9.16 14.30 -10.06
N TYR A 216 10.04 13.93 -9.13
CA TYR A 216 9.89 14.37 -7.74
C TYR A 216 9.84 15.90 -7.62
N LYS A 217 10.61 16.62 -8.45
CA LYS A 217 10.57 18.09 -8.50
C LYS A 217 9.20 18.62 -8.90
N GLU A 218 8.54 18.03 -9.90
CA GLU A 218 7.18 18.39 -10.32
C GLU A 218 6.16 18.06 -9.23
N MET A 219 6.28 16.90 -8.59
CA MET A 219 5.43 16.49 -7.47
C MET A 219 5.53 17.47 -6.29
N PHE A 220 6.73 17.90 -5.93
CA PHE A 220 6.94 18.90 -4.87
C PHE A 220 6.37 20.27 -5.28
N THR A 221 6.57 20.68 -6.53
CA THR A 221 5.99 21.91 -7.05
C THR A 221 4.47 21.86 -6.96
N LEU A 222 3.84 20.76 -7.35
CA LEU A 222 2.40 20.54 -7.23
C LEU A 222 1.94 20.62 -5.77
N ALA A 223 2.70 20.01 -4.84
CA ALA A 223 2.40 20.04 -3.41
C ALA A 223 2.39 21.48 -2.83
N PHE A 224 3.28 22.36 -3.30
CA PHE A 224 3.27 23.77 -2.91
C PHE A 224 2.13 24.56 -3.56
N THR A 225 1.93 24.40 -4.87
CA THR A 225 0.95 25.21 -5.63
C THR A 225 -0.48 24.91 -5.20
N THR A 226 -0.81 23.67 -4.84
CA THR A 226 -2.15 23.29 -4.36
C THR A 226 -2.49 23.83 -2.96
N ILE A 227 -1.52 24.42 -2.26
CA ILE A 227 -1.72 25.11 -0.99
C ILE A 227 -1.41 26.62 -1.08
N ASP A 228 -1.36 27.18 -2.30
CA ASP A 228 -1.07 28.59 -2.61
C ASP A 228 0.26 29.09 -2.02
N LYS A 229 1.31 28.27 -2.12
CA LYS A 229 2.68 28.65 -1.70
C LYS A 229 3.66 28.58 -2.86
N GLU A 230 4.66 29.46 -2.81
CA GLU A 230 5.79 29.43 -3.74
C GLU A 230 6.69 28.22 -3.44
N PRO A 231 7.10 27.44 -4.47
CA PRO A 231 7.95 26.27 -4.28
C PRO A 231 9.34 26.65 -3.76
N ARG A 232 9.70 26.08 -2.61
CA ARG A 232 11.05 26.18 -2.01
C ARG A 232 11.58 24.79 -1.79
N ILE A 233 12.43 24.32 -2.72
CA ILE A 233 12.97 22.96 -2.72
C ILE A 233 14.49 23.03 -2.64
N ILE A 234 15.08 22.33 -1.68
CA ILE A 234 16.52 22.20 -1.50
C ILE A 234 16.93 20.75 -1.79
N PHE A 235 17.71 20.57 -2.82
CA PHE A 235 18.25 19.26 -3.16
C PHE A 235 19.61 19.03 -2.49
N ILE A 236 19.75 17.90 -1.78
CA ILE A 236 20.99 17.46 -1.14
C ILE A 236 21.64 16.39 -2.02
N PRO A 237 22.90 16.56 -2.44
CA PRO A 237 23.61 15.54 -3.19
C PRO A 237 23.55 14.16 -2.51
N LEU A 238 23.19 13.12 -3.25
CA LEU A 238 22.93 11.79 -2.72
C LEU A 238 24.14 11.19 -1.98
N TRP A 239 25.38 11.54 -2.40
CA TRP A 239 26.61 11.09 -1.74
C TRP A 239 26.70 11.57 -0.27
N ILE A 240 26.16 12.77 0.05
CA ILE A 240 26.10 13.27 1.42
C ILE A 240 25.15 12.40 2.26
N VAL A 241 23.98 12.06 1.71
CA VAL A 241 22.99 11.21 2.40
C VAL A 241 23.54 9.80 2.62
N LYS A 242 24.25 9.23 1.62
CA LYS A 242 24.94 7.94 1.73
C LYS A 242 26.04 7.95 2.81
N GLY A 243 26.83 9.02 2.88
CA GLY A 243 27.82 9.20 3.94
C GLY A 243 27.18 9.26 5.33
N LEU A 244 26.10 10.03 5.47
CA LEU A 244 25.34 10.14 6.72
C LEU A 244 24.71 8.80 7.13
N HIS A 245 24.09 8.07 6.17
CA HIS A 245 23.56 6.73 6.41
C HIS A 245 24.63 5.79 6.96
N SER A 246 25.80 5.71 6.33
CA SER A 246 26.91 4.85 6.76
C SER A 246 27.39 5.18 8.17
N PHE A 247 27.39 6.46 8.54
CA PHE A 247 27.77 6.92 9.88
C PHE A 247 26.71 6.60 10.94
N ILE A 248 25.41 6.76 10.59
CA ILE A 248 24.28 6.57 11.53
C ILE A 248 23.91 5.09 11.71
N LYS A 249 24.12 4.25 10.70
CA LYS A 249 23.74 2.84 10.70
C LYS A 249 24.11 2.08 11.98
N PRO A 250 25.34 2.19 12.55
CA PRO A 250 25.68 1.52 13.80
C PRO A 250 25.10 2.17 15.06
N LEU A 251 24.61 3.42 14.97
CA LEU A 251 24.17 4.22 16.11
C LEU A 251 22.65 4.21 16.31
N ASN A 252 21.89 4.22 15.21
CA ASN A 252 20.43 4.30 15.24
C ASN A 252 19.81 3.64 14.01
N ALA A 253 19.37 2.40 14.18
CA ALA A 253 18.78 1.61 13.11
C ALA A 253 17.56 2.29 12.47
N ARG A 254 16.69 2.92 13.26
CA ARG A 254 15.47 3.58 12.74
C ARG A 254 15.78 4.75 11.80
N ILE A 255 16.74 5.57 12.15
CA ILE A 255 17.18 6.70 11.28
C ILE A 255 17.91 6.14 10.06
N ALA A 256 18.71 5.10 10.24
CA ALA A 256 19.39 4.43 9.14
C ALA A 256 18.40 3.84 8.13
N ASP A 257 17.34 3.17 8.56
CA ASP A 257 16.29 2.63 7.70
C ASP A 257 15.57 3.74 6.91
N MET A 258 15.27 4.86 7.58
CA MET A 258 14.67 6.04 6.92
C MET A 258 15.59 6.61 5.83
N LEU A 259 16.89 6.73 6.11
CA LEU A 259 17.87 7.19 5.13
C LEU A 259 18.08 6.19 4.01
N ALA A 260 18.08 4.89 4.31
CA ALA A 260 18.15 3.82 3.30
C ALA A 260 16.96 3.88 2.35
N PHE A 261 15.75 4.06 2.87
CA PHE A 261 14.56 4.27 2.04
C PHE A 261 14.68 5.51 1.16
N ALA A 262 15.10 6.65 1.75
CA ALA A 262 15.31 7.88 1.00
C ALA A 262 16.38 7.75 -0.09
N ILE A 263 17.42 6.93 0.11
CA ILE A 263 18.43 6.60 -0.90
C ILE A 263 17.79 5.75 -2.00
N ALA A 264 17.11 4.66 -1.66
CA ALA A 264 16.52 3.72 -2.61
C ALA A 264 15.54 4.42 -3.57
N VAL A 265 14.63 5.25 -3.07
CA VAL A 265 13.67 5.98 -3.93
C VAL A 265 14.33 7.04 -4.82
N ASN A 266 15.60 7.39 -4.58
CA ASN A 266 16.41 8.30 -5.40
C ASN A 266 17.44 7.59 -6.27
N GLU A 267 17.42 6.26 -6.35
CA GLU A 267 18.26 5.46 -7.25
C GLU A 267 17.43 4.67 -8.27
N ILE A 268 16.11 4.53 -8.01
CA ILE A 268 15.21 3.72 -8.82
C ILE A 268 14.19 4.64 -9.52
N ASP A 269 14.03 4.50 -10.85
CA ASP A 269 12.90 5.12 -11.57
C ASP A 269 11.61 4.38 -11.18
N ASN A 270 10.72 5.06 -10.47
CA ASN A 270 9.48 4.50 -9.95
C ASN A 270 8.31 4.68 -10.94
N THR A 271 8.55 4.60 -12.24
CA THR A 271 7.50 4.65 -13.26
C THR A 271 7.01 3.24 -13.58
N ALA A 272 5.76 2.97 -13.29
CA ALA A 272 5.06 1.72 -13.62
C ALA A 272 4.05 1.93 -14.76
N PRO A 273 3.51 0.86 -15.38
CA PRO A 273 2.42 0.96 -16.36
C PRO A 273 1.23 1.76 -15.81
N ARG A 274 0.62 2.56 -16.67
CA ARG A 274 -0.44 3.50 -16.28
C ARG A 274 -1.78 2.80 -16.13
N TYR A 275 -2.45 3.05 -15.02
CA TYR A 275 -3.80 2.61 -14.72
C TYR A 275 -4.62 3.74 -14.07
N GLY A 276 -5.95 3.61 -14.12
CA GLY A 276 -6.86 4.53 -13.49
C GLY A 276 -7.07 5.84 -14.27
N GLU A 277 -7.95 6.66 -13.72
CA GLU A 277 -8.39 7.92 -14.36
C GLU A 277 -8.32 9.12 -13.40
N ARG A 278 -7.99 8.90 -12.12
CA ARG A 278 -7.95 9.96 -11.10
C ARG A 278 -6.62 10.65 -11.10
N HIS A 279 -6.64 11.99 -11.02
CA HIS A 279 -5.46 12.82 -11.11
C HIS A 279 -4.95 13.28 -9.74
N MET A 280 -3.62 13.27 -9.58
CA MET A 280 -2.96 13.66 -8.34
C MET A 280 -3.27 15.10 -7.91
N LYS A 281 -3.43 16.01 -8.89
CA LYS A 281 -3.75 17.40 -8.63
C LYS A 281 -5.08 17.54 -7.89
N ASP A 282 -6.15 16.88 -8.36
CA ASP A 282 -7.49 16.95 -7.78
C ASP A 282 -7.49 16.39 -6.35
N PHE A 283 -6.70 15.33 -6.13
CA PHE A 283 -6.52 14.76 -4.80
C PHE A 283 -5.84 15.74 -3.84
N PHE A 284 -4.75 16.37 -4.24
CA PHE A 284 -4.08 17.39 -3.44
C PHE A 284 -4.98 18.61 -3.15
N GLU A 285 -5.78 19.08 -4.10
CA GLU A 285 -6.74 20.16 -3.89
C GLU A 285 -7.82 19.80 -2.86
N THR A 286 -8.28 18.54 -2.88
CA THR A 286 -9.29 18.04 -1.95
C THR A 286 -8.76 17.99 -0.51
N PHE A 287 -7.51 17.57 -0.31
CA PHE A 287 -6.91 17.39 1.02
C PHE A 287 -6.09 18.59 1.50
N GLY A 288 -5.46 19.35 0.59
CA GLY A 288 -4.66 20.54 0.92
C GLY A 288 -5.44 21.67 1.57
N GLY A 289 -6.73 21.78 1.25
CA GLY A 289 -7.64 22.77 1.87
C GLY A 289 -8.07 22.44 3.30
N LYS A 290 -8.09 21.17 3.69
CA LYS A 290 -8.56 20.72 5.01
C LYS A 290 -7.53 20.89 6.14
N ASN A 291 -6.25 20.98 5.80
CA ASN A 291 -5.18 21.22 6.78
C ASN A 291 -4.99 22.70 7.18
N ARG A 292 -5.91 23.59 6.76
CA ARG A 292 -5.86 25.02 7.11
C ARG A 292 -6.58 25.40 8.41
N THR A 293 -7.25 24.44 9.09
CA THR A 293 -8.16 24.74 10.21
C THR A 293 -7.93 23.91 11.49
N ASP A 294 -6.75 23.30 11.67
CA ASP A 294 -6.40 22.67 12.98
C ASP A 294 -5.04 23.15 13.49
#